data_088a2dbf36ed36a1b9e97a359b238f7c
#
_entry.id   088a2dbf36ed36a1b9e97a359b238f7c
#
_cell.length_a   1.000
_cell.length_b   1.000
_cell.length_c   1.000
_cell.angle_alpha   90.00
_cell.angle_beta   90.00
_cell.angle_gamma   90.00
#
_symmetry.space_group_name_H-M   'P 1'
#
loop_
_entity.id
_entity.type
_entity.pdbx_description
1 polymer ?
#
loop_
_entity_poly.entity_id
_entity_poly.type
_entity_poly.pdbx_seq_one_letter_code
_entity_poly.pdbx_strand_id
1 'polypeptide(L)' 'MYEVVKIVKGYEITRMIGTKGAYHVNIREGKGFREFHTFKTIKAAAEFIEKTL' A
#
# COMPACT_ATOMS: atom_id res chain seq x y z
N MET A 1 -4.24 -12.10 7.62
CA MET A 1 -5.16 -11.74 6.54
C MET A 1 -5.16 -10.23 6.35
N TYR A 2 -5.11 -9.78 5.12
CA TYR A 2 -5.03 -8.35 4.80
C TYR A 2 -6.36 -7.87 4.24
N GLU A 3 -6.66 -6.59 4.47
CA GLU A 3 -7.81 -5.95 3.86
C GLU A 3 -7.36 -4.72 3.07
N VAL A 4 -8.05 -4.44 1.97
CA VAL A 4 -7.79 -3.23 1.18
C VAL A 4 -8.51 -2.08 1.86
N VAL A 5 -7.77 -1.05 2.28
CA VAL A 5 -8.36 0.10 2.96
C VAL A 5 -8.52 1.30 2.03
N LYS A 6 -7.76 1.36 0.95
CA LYS A 6 -7.87 2.43 -0.03
C LYS A 6 -7.17 2.03 -1.33
N ILE A 7 -7.65 2.56 -2.44
CA ILE A 7 -7.01 2.38 -3.74
C ILE A 7 -6.66 3.76 -4.29
N VAL A 8 -5.39 3.95 -4.66
CA VAL A 8 -4.91 5.21 -5.24
C VAL A 8 -4.19 4.88 -6.53
N LYS A 9 -4.63 5.50 -7.63
CA LYS A 9 -4.06 5.28 -8.97
C LYS A 9 -3.97 3.80 -9.36
N GLY A 10 -4.93 3.01 -8.89
CA GLY A 10 -4.95 1.57 -9.16
C GLY A 10 -4.08 0.73 -8.24
N TYR A 11 -3.33 1.35 -7.34
CA TYR A 11 -2.53 0.63 -6.36
C TYR A 11 -3.32 0.48 -5.07
N GLU A 12 -3.28 -0.72 -4.50
CA GLU A 12 -4.01 -1.02 -3.29
C GLU A 12 -3.17 -0.74 -2.06
N ILE A 13 -3.78 -0.07 -1.10
CA ILE A 13 -3.20 0.09 0.23
C ILE A 13 -3.88 -0.92 1.13
N THR A 14 -3.11 -1.82 1.72
CA THR A 14 -3.65 -2.90 2.54
C THR A 14 -3.20 -2.77 3.97
N ARG A 15 -3.95 -3.41 4.86
CA ARG A 15 -3.65 -3.46 6.28
C ARG A 15 -3.92 -4.87 6.78
N MET A 16 -3.05 -5.40 7.62
CA MET A 16 -3.33 -6.67 8.25
C MET A 16 -4.42 -6.49 9.29
N ILE A 17 -5.44 -7.32 9.24
CA ILE A 17 -6.56 -7.25 10.17
C ILE A 17 -6.04 -7.47 11.59
N GLY A 18 -6.39 -6.56 12.48
CA GLY A 18 -5.97 -6.63 13.87
C GLY A 18 -4.76 -5.78 14.21
N THR A 19 -4.13 -5.15 13.22
CA THR A 19 -3.00 -4.26 13.47
C THR A 19 -3.37 -2.82 13.20
N LYS A 20 -2.68 -1.89 13.86
CA LYS A 20 -2.85 -0.46 13.63
C LYS A 20 -1.50 0.14 13.29
N GLY A 21 -1.52 1.15 12.41
CA GLY A 21 -0.33 1.87 12.06
C GLY A 21 0.64 1.13 11.15
N ALA A 22 0.14 0.13 10.45
CA ALA A 22 0.95 -0.60 9.49
C ALA A 22 0.16 -0.79 8.21
N TYR A 23 0.39 0.09 7.25
CA TYR A 23 -0.28 0.07 5.96
C TYR A 23 0.72 -0.24 4.88
N HIS A 24 0.36 -1.11 3.96
CA HIS A 24 1.28 -1.64 2.96
C HIS A 24 0.83 -1.27 1.56
N VAL A 25 1.78 -0.83 0.75
CA VAL A 25 1.55 -0.59 -0.66
C VAL A 25 2.24 -1.70 -1.44
N ASN A 26 1.48 -2.42 -2.25
CA ASN A 26 2.01 -3.48 -3.09
C ASN A 26 2.22 -2.94 -4.49
N ILE A 27 3.45 -2.97 -4.96
CA ILE A 27 3.80 -2.55 -6.30
C ILE A 27 4.21 -3.77 -7.09
N ARG A 28 3.50 -4.00 -8.19
CA ARG A 28 3.84 -5.10 -9.09
C ARG A 28 4.62 -4.50 -10.25
N GLU A 29 5.84 -4.94 -10.42
CA GLU A 29 6.67 -4.51 -11.53
C GLU A 29 6.87 -5.63 -12.52
N GLY A 30 6.48 -5.37 -13.78
CA GLY A 30 6.77 -6.24 -14.90
C GLY A 30 6.44 -7.71 -14.64
N LYS A 31 7.43 -8.53 -14.51
CA LYS A 31 7.32 -9.99 -14.47
C LYS A 31 6.82 -10.57 -13.16
N GLY A 32 5.91 -9.86 -12.50
CA GLY A 32 5.37 -10.35 -11.24
C GLY A 32 6.20 -10.00 -10.03
N PHE A 33 7.22 -9.19 -10.22
CA PHE A 33 8.04 -8.73 -9.12
C PHE A 33 7.26 -7.74 -8.27
N ARG A 34 7.32 -7.89 -6.96
CA ARG A 34 6.59 -7.01 -6.05
C ARG A 34 7.54 -6.24 -5.18
N GLU A 35 7.33 -4.93 -5.14
CA GLU A 35 7.96 -4.09 -4.18
C GLU A 35 6.96 -3.81 -3.07
N PHE A 36 7.41 -3.83 -1.83
CA PHE A 36 6.53 -3.76 -0.69
C PHE A 36 6.99 -2.62 0.22
N HIS A 37 6.11 -1.64 0.41
CA HIS A 37 6.40 -0.50 1.25
C HIS A 37 5.43 -0.45 2.42
N THR A 38 5.92 -0.05 3.59
CA THR A 38 5.11 0.03 4.79
C THR A 38 5.06 1.46 5.30
N PHE A 39 3.87 1.90 5.69
CA PHE A 39 3.63 3.25 6.18
C PHE A 39 2.81 3.21 7.46
N LYS A 40 2.91 4.28 8.26
CA LYS A 40 2.19 4.36 9.52
C LYS A 40 0.75 4.81 9.36
N THR A 41 0.43 5.50 8.25
CA THR A 41 -0.91 6.01 8.02
C THR A 41 -1.32 5.80 6.57
N ILE A 42 -2.64 5.79 6.34
CA ILE A 42 -3.17 5.70 4.98
C ILE A 42 -2.75 6.91 4.17
N LYS A 43 -2.74 8.10 4.81
CA LYS A 43 -2.35 9.32 4.14
C LYS A 43 -0.92 9.25 3.62
N ALA A 44 0.01 8.76 4.44
CA ALA A 44 1.40 8.63 4.02
C ALA A 44 1.54 7.66 2.85
N ALA A 45 0.82 6.55 2.89
CA ALA A 45 0.84 5.58 1.80
C ALA A 45 0.27 6.19 0.51
N ALA A 46 -0.84 6.91 0.62
CA ALA A 46 -1.45 7.56 -0.53
C ALA A 46 -0.53 8.63 -1.14
N GLU A 47 0.12 9.42 -0.30
CA GLU A 47 1.06 10.42 -0.78
C GLU A 47 2.25 9.79 -1.51
N PHE A 48 2.74 8.69 -0.99
CA PHE A 48 3.83 7.96 -1.65
C PHE A 48 3.42 7.55 -3.06
N ILE A 49 2.24 6.99 -3.20
CA ILE A 49 1.74 6.56 -4.50
C ILE A 49 1.62 7.77 -5.44
N GLU A 50 1.02 8.85 -4.98
CA GLU A 50 0.79 10.02 -5.81
C GLU A 50 2.08 10.70 -6.25
N LYS A 51 3.09 10.69 -5.41
CA LYS A 51 4.35 11.37 -5.73
C LYS A 51 5.34 10.49 -6.47
N THR A 52 5.29 9.20 -6.25
CA THR A 52 6.29 8.27 -6.80
C THR A 52 5.76 7.52 -8.01
N LEU A 53 4.51 7.19 -8.00
CA LEU A 53 3.88 6.37 -9.02
C LEU A 53 2.84 7.16 -9.81
#